data_90345cae05dfa69bb791556d29f6744a
#
_entry.id   90345cae05dfa69bb791556d29f6744a
#
_cell.length_a   1.000
_cell.length_b   1.000
_cell.length_c   1.000
_cell.angle_alpha   90.00
_cell.angle_beta   90.00
_cell.angle_gamma   90.00
#
_symmetry.space_group_name_H-M   'P 1'
#
loop_
_entity.id
_entity.type
_entity.pdbx_description
1 polymer ?
#
loop_
_entity_poly.entity_id
_entity_poly.type
_entity_poly.pdbx_seq_one_letter_code
_entity_poly.pdbx_strand_id
1 'polypeptide(L)'
;MRIINPLLTGVALVLAFGVPSTQAAIKCWTNHQGVRECGNAVPPEYAQQETRTINERGMTLEVQERARSAKELAAEEESRRQEEAAANEEQRRREEQVRNDRVLLATFASEQDIIRARDRQLSALEGMVEYAQLSVGKLETRLGDFQKRAEKLQSAGKAVPKNLQDDIDSLQKQLESKQSYVTSKQEEISALRVKYGQDLQRFRELKGLPAN
;
A
#
# COMPACT_ATOMS: atom_id res chain seq x y z
N MET A 1 -20.07 -41.36 -79.13
CA MET A 1 -20.10 -42.69 -79.75
C MET A 1 -19.56 -43.70 -78.73
N ARG A 2 -20.38 -44.76 -78.44
CA ARG A 2 -20.14 -45.97 -77.64
C ARG A 2 -19.93 -45.78 -76.14
N ILE A 3 -20.94 -45.98 -75.24
CA ILE A 3 -21.58 -47.24 -74.77
C ILE A 3 -20.53 -48.26 -74.30
N ILE A 4 -20.55 -48.56 -72.96
CA ILE A 4 -20.82 -49.88 -72.40
C ILE A 4 -20.78 -49.81 -70.90
N ASN A 5 -21.92 -50.07 -70.22
CA ASN A 5 -22.13 -50.71 -68.91
C ASN A 5 -21.73 -52.21 -69.03
N PRO A 6 -21.70 -53.04 -68.02
CA PRO A 6 -21.99 -52.93 -66.55
C PRO A 6 -21.01 -53.73 -65.69
N LEU A 7 -21.14 -53.73 -64.40
CA LEU A 7 -21.28 -54.95 -63.57
C LEU A 7 -21.43 -54.59 -62.07
N LEU A 8 -22.55 -54.96 -61.57
CA LEU A 8 -22.86 -55.04 -60.14
C LEU A 8 -21.93 -56.04 -59.47
N THR A 9 -21.32 -55.61 -58.37
CA THR A 9 -20.91 -56.55 -57.32
C THR A 9 -21.21 -55.86 -55.95
N GLY A 10 -22.30 -56.37 -55.38
CA GLY A 10 -22.72 -55.93 -54.05
C GLY A 10 -21.72 -56.45 -52.98
N VAL A 11 -21.10 -55.57 -52.29
CA VAL A 11 -20.40 -55.85 -50.98
C VAL A 11 -21.32 -55.40 -49.88
N ALA A 12 -21.94 -56.38 -49.20
CA ALA A 12 -22.72 -56.16 -48.02
C ALA A 12 -21.70 -55.76 -46.85
N LEU A 13 -21.59 -54.45 -46.57
CA LEU A 13 -20.85 -53.94 -45.42
C LEU A 13 -21.70 -54.18 -44.19
N VAL A 14 -21.40 -55.24 -43.42
CA VAL A 14 -21.97 -55.49 -42.08
C VAL A 14 -21.38 -54.45 -41.16
N LEU A 15 -22.11 -53.35 -40.91
CA LEU A 15 -21.85 -52.43 -39.84
C LEU A 15 -22.08 -53.13 -38.48
N ALA A 16 -21.04 -53.68 -37.92
CA ALA A 16 -21.02 -54.09 -36.53
C ALA A 16 -21.14 -52.82 -35.68
N PHE A 17 -22.34 -52.44 -35.26
CA PHE A 17 -22.56 -51.47 -34.20
C PHE A 17 -22.01 -52.07 -32.91
N GLY A 18 -20.74 -51.75 -32.60
CA GLY A 18 -20.18 -51.94 -31.29
C GLY A 18 -20.99 -51.10 -30.30
N VAL A 19 -21.83 -51.70 -29.52
CA VAL A 19 -22.55 -51.06 -28.39
C VAL A 19 -21.47 -50.63 -27.39
N PRO A 20 -21.27 -49.30 -27.15
CA PRO A 20 -20.37 -48.91 -26.09
C PRO A 20 -20.91 -49.47 -24.79
N SER A 21 -20.17 -50.34 -24.13
CA SER A 21 -20.46 -50.79 -22.77
C SER A 21 -20.36 -49.60 -21.87
N THR A 22 -21.50 -49.00 -21.52
CA THR A 22 -21.58 -47.98 -20.47
C THR A 22 -21.20 -48.65 -19.14
N GLN A 23 -19.94 -48.50 -18.77
CA GLN A 23 -19.53 -48.90 -17.42
C GLN A 23 -20.33 -48.05 -16.44
N ALA A 24 -21.19 -48.70 -15.67
CA ALA A 24 -22.00 -48.05 -14.65
C ALA A 24 -21.05 -47.53 -13.53
N ALA A 25 -20.72 -46.24 -13.59
CA ALA A 25 -20.00 -45.57 -12.54
C ALA A 25 -20.95 -45.29 -11.36
N ILE A 26 -20.61 -45.80 -10.17
CA ILE A 26 -21.42 -45.62 -8.97
C ILE A 26 -20.91 -44.39 -8.24
N LYS A 27 -21.81 -43.47 -7.92
CA LYS A 27 -21.51 -42.23 -7.12
C LYS A 27 -21.78 -42.49 -5.66
N CYS A 28 -20.80 -42.16 -4.80
CA CYS A 28 -20.91 -42.28 -3.37
C CYS A 28 -20.81 -40.91 -2.70
N TRP A 29 -21.64 -40.69 -1.70
CA TRP A 29 -21.70 -39.46 -0.88
C TRP A 29 -21.84 -39.83 0.60
N THR A 30 -21.70 -38.89 1.49
CA THR A 30 -21.91 -39.07 2.93
C THR A 30 -23.24 -38.42 3.28
N ASN A 31 -24.14 -39.20 3.93
CA ASN A 31 -25.46 -38.69 4.39
C ASN A 31 -25.32 -37.85 5.68
N HIS A 32 -26.42 -37.22 6.11
CA HIS A 32 -26.46 -36.39 7.32
C HIS A 32 -26.10 -37.14 8.64
N GLN A 33 -26.12 -38.46 8.61
CA GLN A 33 -25.71 -39.30 9.74
C GLN A 33 -24.24 -39.72 9.72
N GLY A 34 -23.48 -39.20 8.72
CA GLY A 34 -22.08 -39.54 8.54
C GLY A 34 -21.85 -40.90 7.86
N VAL A 35 -22.93 -41.54 7.35
CA VAL A 35 -22.84 -42.85 6.67
C VAL A 35 -22.62 -42.66 5.19
N ARG A 36 -21.73 -43.48 4.62
CA ARG A 36 -21.47 -43.47 3.17
C ARG A 36 -22.56 -44.25 2.44
N GLU A 37 -23.25 -43.59 1.53
CA GLU A 37 -24.24 -44.14 0.62
C GLU A 37 -23.74 -44.08 -0.82
N CYS A 38 -24.14 -45.06 -1.64
CA CYS A 38 -23.72 -45.11 -3.04
C CYS A 38 -24.91 -45.44 -3.92
N GLY A 39 -25.00 -44.83 -5.11
CA GLY A 39 -26.07 -45.05 -6.08
C GLY A 39 -25.72 -44.54 -7.47
N ASN A 40 -26.63 -44.71 -8.42
CA ASN A 40 -26.44 -44.23 -9.79
C ASN A 40 -26.55 -42.72 -9.93
N ALA A 41 -27.25 -42.05 -8.98
CA ALA A 41 -27.39 -40.61 -8.95
C ALA A 41 -27.29 -40.11 -7.49
N VAL A 42 -26.64 -38.97 -7.29
CA VAL A 42 -26.57 -38.28 -6.00
C VAL A 42 -27.89 -37.56 -5.79
N PRO A 43 -28.59 -37.75 -4.63
CA PRO A 43 -29.77 -36.97 -4.32
C PRO A 43 -29.48 -35.46 -4.31
N PRO A 44 -30.43 -34.61 -4.71
CA PRO A 44 -30.22 -33.16 -4.79
C PRO A 44 -29.71 -32.51 -3.50
N GLU A 45 -30.10 -33.04 -2.35
CA GLU A 45 -29.68 -32.58 -1.03
C GLU A 45 -28.21 -32.81 -0.71
N TYR A 46 -27.57 -33.75 -1.39
CA TYR A 46 -26.13 -34.06 -1.27
C TYR A 46 -25.30 -33.61 -2.49
N ALA A 47 -25.93 -33.01 -3.52
CA ALA A 47 -25.27 -32.63 -4.74
C ALA A 47 -24.13 -31.61 -4.54
N GLN A 48 -24.13 -30.85 -3.44
CA GLN A 48 -23.12 -29.87 -3.10
C GLN A 48 -22.03 -30.42 -2.14
N GLN A 49 -22.13 -31.67 -1.70
CA GLN A 49 -21.14 -32.31 -0.85
C GLN A 49 -20.07 -33.01 -1.68
N GLU A 50 -19.00 -33.45 -1.01
CA GLU A 50 -17.99 -34.31 -1.67
C GLU A 50 -18.65 -35.59 -2.16
N THR A 51 -18.45 -35.89 -3.45
CA THR A 51 -18.90 -37.14 -4.05
C THR A 51 -17.74 -37.86 -4.70
N ARG A 52 -17.76 -39.20 -4.62
CA ARG A 52 -16.74 -40.06 -5.22
C ARG A 52 -17.37 -41.00 -6.21
N THR A 53 -16.88 -40.99 -7.42
CA THR A 53 -17.27 -41.95 -8.46
C THR A 53 -16.34 -43.15 -8.36
N ILE A 54 -16.94 -44.35 -8.18
CA ILE A 54 -16.20 -45.59 -8.09
C ILE A 54 -16.60 -46.52 -9.24
N ASN A 55 -15.67 -47.39 -9.64
CA ASN A 55 -15.97 -48.45 -10.61
C ASN A 55 -16.53 -49.71 -9.90
N GLU A 56 -16.92 -50.71 -10.67
CA GLU A 56 -17.44 -52.00 -10.19
C GLU A 56 -16.44 -52.76 -9.27
N ARG A 57 -15.19 -52.43 -9.34
CA ARG A 57 -14.12 -53.01 -8.50
C ARG A 57 -13.83 -52.21 -7.22
N GLY A 58 -14.64 -51.15 -6.95
CA GLY A 58 -14.49 -50.30 -5.79
C GLY A 58 -13.36 -49.29 -5.85
N MET A 59 -12.69 -49.14 -7.01
CA MET A 59 -11.66 -48.13 -7.19
C MET A 59 -12.26 -46.77 -7.47
N THR A 60 -11.76 -45.72 -6.82
CA THR A 60 -12.18 -44.32 -7.06
C THR A 60 -11.67 -43.88 -8.42
N LEU A 61 -12.59 -43.50 -9.28
CA LEU A 61 -12.30 -42.92 -10.61
C LEU A 61 -12.18 -41.43 -10.54
N GLU A 62 -13.03 -40.78 -9.77
CA GLU A 62 -13.12 -39.34 -9.66
C GLU A 62 -13.59 -38.94 -8.27
N VAL A 63 -13.05 -37.85 -7.75
CA VAL A 63 -13.52 -37.20 -6.52
C VAL A 63 -13.98 -35.82 -6.89
N GLN A 64 -15.27 -35.56 -6.77
CA GLN A 64 -15.84 -34.22 -6.86
C GLN A 64 -15.84 -33.60 -5.48
N GLU A 65 -15.05 -32.57 -5.30
CA GLU A 65 -15.01 -31.84 -4.04
C GLU A 65 -16.36 -31.16 -3.74
N ARG A 66 -16.63 -30.91 -2.47
CA ARG A 66 -17.82 -30.17 -2.06
C ARG A 66 -17.84 -28.77 -2.69
N ALA A 67 -19.03 -28.27 -2.98
CA ALA A 67 -19.18 -26.87 -3.37
C ALA A 67 -18.72 -25.96 -2.21
N ARG A 68 -17.97 -24.92 -2.55
CA ARG A 68 -17.54 -23.92 -1.56
C ARG A 68 -18.76 -23.16 -1.02
N SER A 69 -18.79 -22.93 0.28
CA SER A 69 -19.84 -22.12 0.89
C SER A 69 -19.75 -20.66 0.44
N ALA A 70 -20.85 -19.92 0.50
CA ALA A 70 -20.87 -18.50 0.21
C ALA A 70 -19.86 -17.70 1.06
N LYS A 71 -19.65 -18.14 2.31
CA LYS A 71 -18.66 -17.53 3.21
C LYS A 71 -17.22 -17.78 2.74
N GLU A 72 -16.92 -18.98 2.28
CA GLU A 72 -15.58 -19.33 1.73
C GLU A 72 -15.31 -18.56 0.45
N LEU A 73 -16.29 -18.46 -0.45
CA LEU A 73 -16.17 -17.69 -1.68
C LEU A 73 -15.98 -16.19 -1.38
N ALA A 74 -16.71 -15.64 -0.42
CA ALA A 74 -16.56 -14.26 -0.02
C ALA A 74 -15.17 -13.98 0.60
N ALA A 75 -14.68 -14.89 1.44
CA ALA A 75 -13.36 -14.78 2.04
C ALA A 75 -12.23 -14.88 1.00
N GLU A 76 -12.37 -15.77 0.02
CA GLU A 76 -11.41 -15.91 -1.08
C GLU A 76 -11.41 -14.67 -1.98
N GLU A 77 -12.59 -14.12 -2.27
CA GLU A 77 -12.72 -12.89 -3.06
C GLU A 77 -12.10 -11.69 -2.33
N GLU A 78 -12.30 -11.59 -1.02
CA GLU A 78 -11.69 -10.54 -0.22
C GLU A 78 -10.17 -10.68 -0.17
N SER A 79 -9.64 -11.89 0.05
CA SER A 79 -8.19 -12.16 0.00
C SER A 79 -7.61 -11.76 -1.34
N ARG A 80 -8.26 -12.14 -2.45
CA ARG A 80 -7.81 -11.76 -3.79
C ARG A 80 -7.80 -10.25 -4.00
N ARG A 81 -8.85 -9.54 -3.52
CA ARG A 81 -8.89 -8.06 -3.60
C ARG A 81 -7.76 -7.41 -2.80
N GLN A 82 -7.44 -7.96 -1.62
CA GLN A 82 -6.34 -7.48 -0.79
C GLN A 82 -4.99 -7.71 -1.47
N GLU A 83 -4.78 -8.89 -2.06
CA GLU A 83 -3.57 -9.22 -2.83
C GLU A 83 -3.41 -8.31 -4.05
N GLU A 84 -4.49 -8.09 -4.82
CA GLU A 84 -4.49 -7.19 -5.96
C GLU A 84 -4.21 -5.73 -5.54
N ALA A 85 -4.80 -5.29 -4.41
CA ALA A 85 -4.55 -3.96 -3.88
C ALA A 85 -3.09 -3.78 -3.44
N ALA A 86 -2.53 -4.78 -2.76
CA ALA A 86 -1.12 -4.78 -2.35
C ALA A 86 -0.16 -4.79 -3.55
N ALA A 87 -0.45 -5.61 -4.57
CA ALA A 87 0.34 -5.65 -5.81
C ALA A 87 0.30 -4.32 -6.57
N ASN A 88 -0.89 -3.70 -6.67
CA ASN A 88 -1.06 -2.40 -7.30
C ASN A 88 -0.33 -1.28 -6.54
N GLU A 89 -0.32 -1.34 -5.20
CA GLU A 89 0.42 -0.37 -4.39
C GLU A 89 1.92 -0.54 -4.56
N GLU A 90 2.41 -1.77 -4.56
CA GLU A 90 3.83 -2.05 -4.82
C GLU A 90 4.26 -1.57 -6.21
N GLN A 91 3.45 -1.82 -7.22
CA GLN A 91 3.73 -1.31 -8.57
C GLN A 91 3.81 0.20 -8.60
N ARG A 92 2.85 0.91 -7.98
CA ARG A 92 2.88 2.38 -7.89
C ARG A 92 4.13 2.90 -7.19
N ARG A 93 4.54 2.26 -6.09
CA ARG A 93 5.79 2.62 -5.38
C ARG A 93 7.03 2.44 -6.26
N ARG A 94 7.10 1.34 -7.01
CA ARG A 94 8.21 1.10 -7.96
C ARG A 94 8.23 2.16 -9.08
N GLU A 95 7.08 2.47 -9.65
CA GLU A 95 6.98 3.50 -10.69
C GLU A 95 7.36 4.90 -10.15
N GLU A 96 6.92 5.23 -8.93
CA GLU A 96 7.30 6.47 -8.26
C GLU A 96 8.81 6.53 -8.01
N GLN A 97 9.40 5.46 -7.51
CA GLN A 97 10.85 5.37 -7.32
C GLN A 97 11.61 5.59 -8.63
N VAL A 98 11.20 4.93 -9.71
CA VAL A 98 11.81 5.12 -11.04
C VAL A 98 11.68 6.57 -11.53
N ARG A 99 10.53 7.21 -11.29
CA ARG A 99 10.36 8.64 -11.62
C ARG A 99 11.29 9.52 -10.80
N ASN A 100 11.37 9.29 -9.49
CA ASN A 100 12.23 10.04 -8.59
C ASN A 100 13.71 9.85 -8.92
N ASP A 101 14.15 8.63 -9.23
CA ASP A 101 15.51 8.34 -9.69
C ASP A 101 15.87 9.09 -10.98
N ARG A 102 14.93 9.13 -11.93
CA ARG A 102 15.12 9.89 -13.18
C ARG A 102 15.24 11.39 -12.92
N VAL A 103 14.39 11.95 -12.04
CA VAL A 103 14.45 13.36 -11.66
C VAL A 103 15.78 13.67 -10.96
N LEU A 104 16.20 12.81 -10.04
CA LEU A 104 17.47 12.95 -9.32
C LEU A 104 18.66 13.01 -10.29
N LEU A 105 18.76 12.05 -11.21
CA LEU A 105 19.82 11.97 -12.21
C LEU A 105 19.76 13.10 -13.25
N ALA A 106 18.58 13.61 -13.57
CA ALA A 106 18.41 14.75 -14.48
C ALA A 106 18.75 16.09 -13.81
N THR A 107 18.52 16.20 -12.48
CA THR A 107 18.75 17.43 -11.72
C THR A 107 20.21 17.62 -11.34
N PHE A 108 20.91 16.53 -11.02
CA PHE A 108 22.27 16.57 -10.50
C PHE A 108 23.23 15.76 -11.38
N ALA A 109 24.29 16.40 -11.82
CA ALA A 109 25.33 15.75 -12.60
C ALA A 109 26.36 15.02 -11.71
N SER A 110 26.57 15.51 -10.49
CA SER A 110 27.56 15.01 -9.53
C SER A 110 27.04 15.07 -8.08
N GLU A 111 27.67 14.29 -7.18
CA GLU A 111 27.45 14.39 -5.73
C GLU A 111 27.66 15.82 -5.21
N GLN A 112 28.65 16.50 -5.75
CA GLN A 112 28.98 17.87 -5.37
C GLN A 112 27.85 18.85 -5.70
N ASP A 113 27.04 18.56 -6.73
CA ASP A 113 25.87 19.39 -7.05
C ASP A 113 24.78 19.24 -6.01
N ILE A 114 24.55 18.01 -5.52
CA ILE A 114 23.61 17.70 -4.44
C ILE A 114 24.05 18.41 -3.16
N ILE A 115 25.34 18.29 -2.81
CA ILE A 115 25.91 18.93 -1.62
C ILE A 115 25.75 20.45 -1.70
N ARG A 116 26.10 21.06 -2.84
CA ARG A 116 25.95 22.51 -3.03
C ARG A 116 24.48 22.97 -2.98
N ALA A 117 23.57 22.17 -3.52
CA ALA A 117 22.14 22.48 -3.45
C ALA A 117 21.63 22.43 -2.01
N ARG A 118 22.00 21.38 -1.26
CA ARG A 118 21.72 21.25 0.17
C ARG A 118 22.23 22.47 0.94
N ASP A 119 23.51 22.76 0.79
CA ASP A 119 24.18 23.81 1.60
C ASP A 119 23.57 25.18 1.33
N ARG A 120 23.19 25.50 0.09
CA ARG A 120 22.49 26.75 -0.23
C ARG A 120 21.11 26.83 0.46
N GLN A 121 20.34 25.75 0.47
CA GLN A 121 19.02 25.74 1.09
C GLN A 121 19.14 25.78 2.63
N LEU A 122 20.08 25.02 3.19
CA LEU A 122 20.33 25.06 4.64
C LEU A 122 20.75 26.45 5.09
N SER A 123 21.72 27.08 4.41
CA SER A 123 22.20 28.43 4.74
C SER A 123 21.05 29.46 4.70
N ALA A 124 20.14 29.36 3.73
CA ALA A 124 18.98 30.26 3.69
C ALA A 124 18.04 30.07 4.89
N LEU A 125 17.73 28.81 5.24
CA LEU A 125 16.86 28.50 6.40
C LEU A 125 17.54 28.87 7.73
N GLU A 126 18.83 28.57 7.87
CA GLU A 126 19.62 28.92 9.07
C GLU A 126 19.67 30.43 9.27
N GLY A 127 19.82 31.21 8.20
CA GLY A 127 19.71 32.67 8.27
C GLY A 127 18.33 33.18 8.71
N MET A 128 17.25 32.51 8.27
CA MET A 128 15.89 32.83 8.74
C MET A 128 15.71 32.53 10.24
N VAL A 129 16.25 31.41 10.70
CA VAL A 129 16.25 31.02 12.12
C VAL A 129 17.01 32.04 12.96
N GLU A 130 18.22 32.40 12.54
CA GLU A 130 19.05 33.39 13.24
C GLU A 130 18.33 34.74 13.38
N TYR A 131 17.77 35.24 12.29
CA TYR A 131 16.98 36.48 12.33
C TYR A 131 15.77 36.39 13.26
N ALA A 132 15.04 35.28 13.22
CA ALA A 132 13.89 35.05 14.10
C ALA A 132 14.31 34.95 15.57
N GLN A 133 15.43 34.29 15.88
CA GLN A 133 15.99 34.19 17.23
C GLN A 133 16.41 35.56 17.81
N LEU A 134 17.03 36.40 16.97
CA LEU A 134 17.31 37.79 17.37
C LEU A 134 16.03 38.59 17.71
N SER A 135 14.94 38.31 16.93
CA SER A 135 13.63 38.92 17.19
C SER A 135 13.02 38.42 18.51
N VAL A 136 13.13 37.11 18.77
CA VAL A 136 12.71 36.49 20.06
C VAL A 136 13.42 37.14 21.22
N GLY A 137 14.74 37.26 21.19
CA GLY A 137 15.52 37.91 22.29
C GLY A 137 15.10 39.34 22.55
N LYS A 138 14.78 40.12 21.49
CA LYS A 138 14.25 41.49 21.66
C LYS A 138 12.85 41.51 22.30
N LEU A 139 11.99 40.58 21.91
CA LEU A 139 10.64 40.45 22.50
C LEU A 139 10.72 40.00 23.96
N GLU A 140 11.58 39.04 24.29
CA GLU A 140 11.82 38.58 25.68
C GLU A 140 12.31 39.72 26.59
N THR A 141 13.29 40.48 26.13
CA THR A 141 13.80 41.65 26.86
C THR A 141 12.69 42.64 27.13
N ARG A 142 11.93 43.01 26.07
CA ARG A 142 10.82 43.96 26.19
C ARG A 142 9.71 43.46 27.12
N LEU A 143 9.32 42.19 26.97
CA LEU A 143 8.33 41.54 27.84
C LEU A 143 8.76 41.57 29.29
N GLY A 144 10.03 41.20 29.57
CA GLY A 144 10.60 41.28 30.92
C GLY A 144 10.57 42.68 31.54
N ASP A 145 10.84 43.72 30.74
CA ASP A 145 10.76 45.12 31.23
C ASP A 145 9.32 45.54 31.58
N PHE A 146 8.34 45.14 30.75
CA PHE A 146 6.93 45.40 31.04
C PHE A 146 6.42 44.62 32.25
N GLN A 147 6.81 43.36 32.40
CA GLN A 147 6.49 42.52 33.57
C GLN A 147 7.06 43.12 34.87
N LYS A 148 8.35 43.51 34.90
CA LYS A 148 8.97 44.17 36.02
C LYS A 148 8.23 45.45 36.41
N ARG A 149 7.76 46.22 35.43
CA ARG A 149 6.97 47.43 35.68
C ARG A 149 5.61 47.11 36.31
N ALA A 150 4.93 46.04 35.83
CA ALA A 150 3.69 45.60 36.44
C ALA A 150 3.89 45.10 37.86
N GLU A 151 4.91 44.31 38.13
CA GLU A 151 5.29 43.82 39.47
C GLU A 151 5.59 44.95 40.44
N LYS A 152 6.29 46.01 39.99
CA LYS A 152 6.58 47.19 40.80
C LYS A 152 5.32 47.97 41.19
N LEU A 153 4.32 48.04 40.34
CA LEU A 153 3.03 48.66 40.63
C LEU A 153 2.25 47.83 41.65
N GLN A 154 2.20 46.50 41.45
CA GLN A 154 1.54 45.57 42.37
C GLN A 154 2.16 45.60 43.77
N SER A 155 3.50 45.54 43.87
CA SER A 155 4.20 45.61 45.14
C SER A 155 3.99 46.95 45.87
N ALA A 156 3.70 48.02 45.13
CA ALA A 156 3.32 49.33 45.69
C ALA A 156 1.81 49.44 46.03
N GLY A 157 1.04 48.35 45.95
CA GLY A 157 -0.41 48.34 46.21
C GLY A 157 -1.23 49.06 45.13
N LYS A 158 -0.66 49.30 43.96
CA LYS A 158 -1.30 50.00 42.86
C LYS A 158 -1.83 48.98 41.82
N ALA A 159 -3.00 49.25 41.28
CA ALA A 159 -3.52 48.44 40.16
C ALA A 159 -2.62 48.59 38.92
N VAL A 160 -2.41 47.49 38.21
CA VAL A 160 -1.75 47.48 36.89
C VAL A 160 -2.68 48.12 35.88
N PRO A 161 -2.27 49.21 35.18
CA PRO A 161 -3.10 49.81 34.15
C PRO A 161 -3.45 48.83 33.01
N LYS A 162 -4.65 48.90 32.51
CA LYS A 162 -5.15 47.98 31.44
C LYS A 162 -4.26 47.99 30.22
N ASN A 163 -3.80 49.14 29.77
CA ASN A 163 -2.90 49.26 28.63
C ASN A 163 -1.57 48.51 28.85
N LEU A 164 -1.00 48.50 30.07
CA LEU A 164 0.19 47.75 30.37
C LEU A 164 -0.08 46.22 30.31
N GLN A 165 -1.24 45.78 30.79
CA GLN A 165 -1.66 44.39 30.70
C GLN A 165 -1.87 43.98 29.24
N ASP A 166 -2.58 44.80 28.45
CA ASP A 166 -2.83 44.53 27.01
C ASP A 166 -1.48 44.45 26.23
N ASP A 167 -0.50 45.31 26.57
CA ASP A 167 0.85 45.28 25.99
C ASP A 167 1.59 43.98 26.35
N ILE A 168 1.53 43.53 27.60
CA ILE A 168 2.14 42.26 28.03
C ILE A 168 1.53 41.09 27.27
N ASP A 169 0.20 41.01 27.21
CA ASP A 169 -0.52 39.94 26.52
C ASP A 169 -0.18 39.92 25.01
N SER A 170 -0.07 41.11 24.40
CA SER A 170 0.33 41.24 22.98
C SER A 170 1.76 40.75 22.75
N LEU A 171 2.72 41.14 23.64
CA LEU A 171 4.12 40.69 23.55
C LEU A 171 4.26 39.19 23.75
N GLN A 172 3.49 38.59 24.67
CA GLN A 172 3.46 37.15 24.88
C GLN A 172 3.01 36.39 23.62
N LYS A 173 1.91 36.84 23.00
CA LYS A 173 1.41 36.25 21.74
C LYS A 173 2.42 36.37 20.59
N GLN A 174 3.10 37.52 20.49
CA GLN A 174 4.14 37.73 19.47
C GLN A 174 5.34 36.82 19.74
N LEU A 175 5.74 36.66 20.99
CA LEU A 175 6.84 35.77 21.38
C LEU A 175 6.53 34.33 21.07
N GLU A 176 5.34 33.83 21.44
CA GLU A 176 4.87 32.48 21.14
C GLU A 176 4.86 32.22 19.63
N SER A 177 4.32 33.13 18.83
CA SER A 177 4.30 33.05 17.39
C SER A 177 5.71 32.97 16.78
N LYS A 178 6.64 33.78 17.29
CA LYS A 178 8.05 33.78 16.81
C LYS A 178 8.80 32.52 17.22
N GLN A 179 8.58 32.02 18.43
CA GLN A 179 9.17 30.76 18.90
C GLN A 179 8.66 29.57 18.09
N SER A 180 7.35 29.52 17.83
CA SER A 180 6.75 28.51 16.96
C SER A 180 7.33 28.56 15.53
N TYR A 181 7.54 29.75 14.99
CA TYR A 181 8.21 29.90 13.68
C TYR A 181 9.65 29.37 13.70
N VAL A 182 10.43 29.66 14.76
CA VAL A 182 11.79 29.13 14.91
C VAL A 182 11.78 27.61 14.95
N THR A 183 10.89 27.00 15.75
CA THR A 183 10.76 25.54 15.87
C THR A 183 10.41 24.91 14.51
N SER A 184 9.43 25.47 13.82
CA SER A 184 9.04 24.98 12.48
C SER A 184 10.18 25.04 11.48
N LYS A 185 10.99 26.10 11.49
CA LYS A 185 12.15 26.22 10.60
C LYS A 185 13.30 25.27 10.96
N GLN A 186 13.50 24.98 12.24
CA GLN A 186 14.45 23.96 12.70
C GLN A 186 14.03 22.54 12.26
N GLU A 187 12.73 22.23 12.32
CA GLU A 187 12.18 20.97 11.79
C GLU A 187 12.40 20.87 10.28
N GLU A 188 12.16 21.97 9.54
CA GLU A 188 12.40 22.04 8.10
C GLU A 188 13.89 21.80 7.75
N ILE A 189 14.82 22.39 8.51
CA ILE A 189 16.26 22.15 8.38
C ILE A 189 16.59 20.67 8.61
N SER A 190 16.02 20.07 9.64
CA SER A 190 16.24 18.66 9.95
C SER A 190 15.72 17.74 8.85
N ALA A 191 14.50 17.98 8.37
CA ALA A 191 13.91 17.25 7.26
C ALA A 191 14.73 17.40 5.96
N LEU A 192 15.23 18.61 5.70
CA LEU A 192 16.06 18.89 4.53
C LEU A 192 17.38 18.12 4.56
N ARG A 193 18.03 18.07 5.73
CA ARG A 193 19.27 17.28 5.91
C ARG A 193 19.05 15.80 5.65
N VAL A 194 17.95 15.24 6.18
CA VAL A 194 17.58 13.85 5.95
C VAL A 194 17.33 13.59 4.46
N LYS A 195 16.52 14.45 3.82
CA LYS A 195 16.19 14.33 2.39
C LYS A 195 17.43 14.32 1.53
N TYR A 196 18.32 15.31 1.68
CA TYR A 196 19.54 15.37 0.87
C TYR A 196 20.53 14.25 1.19
N GLY A 197 20.52 13.74 2.42
CA GLY A 197 21.28 12.53 2.77
C GLY A 197 20.79 11.30 2.00
N GLN A 198 19.48 11.11 1.91
CA GLN A 198 18.87 10.04 1.13
C GLN A 198 19.11 10.22 -0.38
N ASP A 199 18.95 11.45 -0.90
CA ASP A 199 19.21 11.76 -2.30
C ASP A 199 20.67 11.45 -2.68
N LEU A 200 21.63 11.80 -1.81
CA LEU A 200 23.06 11.53 -2.03
C LEU A 200 23.35 10.01 -2.03
N GLN A 201 22.82 9.28 -1.06
CA GLN A 201 22.96 7.83 -1.01
C GLN A 201 22.36 7.20 -2.26
N ARG A 202 21.15 7.60 -2.64
CA ARG A 202 20.47 7.06 -3.83
C ARG A 202 21.21 7.37 -5.13
N PHE A 203 21.76 8.58 -5.25
CA PHE A 203 22.58 8.97 -6.39
C PHE A 203 23.83 8.08 -6.53
N ARG A 204 24.51 7.78 -5.41
CA ARG A 204 25.65 6.85 -5.39
C ARG A 204 25.26 5.45 -5.88
N GLU A 205 24.16 4.90 -5.36
CA GLU A 205 23.65 3.60 -5.80
C GLU A 205 23.39 3.59 -7.31
N LEU A 206 22.71 4.60 -7.84
CA LEU A 206 22.38 4.71 -9.26
C LEU A 206 23.60 4.90 -10.16
N LYS A 207 24.67 5.50 -9.65
CA LYS A 207 25.93 5.71 -10.37
C LYS A 207 26.97 4.60 -10.12
N GLY A 208 26.67 3.62 -9.27
CA GLY A 208 27.62 2.56 -8.90
C GLY A 208 28.84 3.05 -8.12
N LEU A 209 28.69 4.16 -7.36
CA LEU A 209 29.76 4.74 -6.55
C LEU A 209 29.83 4.06 -5.17
N PRO A 210 31.01 3.99 -4.53
CA PRO A 210 31.15 3.38 -3.22
C PRO A 210 30.32 4.12 -2.16
N ALA A 211 29.72 3.36 -1.25
CA ALA A 211 29.14 3.92 -0.04
C ALA A 211 30.27 4.44 0.88
N ASN A 212 30.15 5.65 1.37
CA ASN A 212 31.06 6.19 2.40
C ASN A 212 30.59 5.75 3.76
#